data_0e243d5627df230f07782476f94f3dc3
#
_entry.id   0e243d5627df230f07782476f94f3dc3
#
_cell.length_a   1.000
_cell.length_b   1.000
_cell.length_c   1.000
_cell.angle_alpha   90.00
_cell.angle_beta   90.00
_cell.angle_gamma   90.00
#
_symmetry.space_group_name_H-M   'P 1'
#
loop_
_entity.id
_entity.type
_entity.pdbx_description
1 polymer ?
#
loop_
_entity_poly.entity_id
_entity_poly.type
_entity_poly.pdbx_seq_one_letter_code
_entity_poly.pdbx_strand_id
1 'polypeptide(L)'
;MLFILFIILGAIWGSFANVCIYRLPNSMGVVLKSSFCPSCKDNIRWFNNIPIISFILLQGKCRSCKQAIDKQYLIVELITSLSFVTIYYFFGLTITSLLLLILFVFFIIIFFIDLKHFIIPDSLTFPLMIIGFLKSFDPNLNQTIFPNYINSLIGGVTGYLVIWSIIYLYKVIRKKEGMGLGDAKLLAAIGFWFGWASLPFVIFFSSFVALVFAIPSLLKKTKRMSSEIPFGPYIIIACIFYLFFSNEIKSVLY
;
A
#
# COMPACT_ATOMS: atom_id res chain seq x y z
N MET A 1 10.64 -24.51 8.77
CA MET A 1 11.78 -23.85 8.09
C MET A 1 11.34 -22.74 7.14
N LEU A 2 10.38 -22.97 6.26
CA LEU A 2 9.91 -21.94 5.29
C LEU A 2 9.29 -20.70 5.95
N PHE A 3 8.57 -20.79 7.04
CA PHE A 3 8.04 -19.62 7.76
C PHE A 3 9.14 -18.63 8.18
N ILE A 4 10.27 -19.14 8.69
CA ILE A 4 11.42 -18.31 9.08
C ILE A 4 12.00 -17.60 7.86
N LEU A 5 12.08 -18.30 6.72
CA LEU A 5 12.52 -17.71 5.46
C LEU A 5 11.61 -16.52 5.06
N PHE A 6 10.28 -16.67 5.13
CA PHE A 6 9.33 -15.60 4.80
C PHE A 6 9.39 -14.43 5.78
N ILE A 7 9.65 -14.67 7.08
CA ILE A 7 9.92 -13.59 8.05
C ILE A 7 11.15 -12.78 7.61
N ILE A 8 12.26 -13.46 7.29
CA ILE A 8 13.51 -12.79 6.89
C ILE A 8 13.33 -12.04 5.58
N LEU A 9 12.73 -12.66 4.56
CA LEU A 9 12.44 -12.00 3.29
C LEU A 9 11.54 -10.78 3.48
N GLY A 10 10.48 -10.91 4.27
CA GLY A 10 9.59 -9.80 4.58
C GLY A 10 10.30 -8.66 5.30
N ALA A 11 11.21 -8.95 6.23
CA ALA A 11 12.01 -7.94 6.91
C ALA A 11 12.95 -7.20 5.94
N ILE A 12 13.60 -7.92 5.02
CA ILE A 12 14.48 -7.33 3.99
C ILE A 12 13.66 -6.41 3.07
N TRP A 13 12.52 -6.88 2.56
CA TRP A 13 11.63 -6.06 1.73
C TRP A 13 11.04 -4.88 2.49
N GLY A 14 10.77 -5.03 3.79
CA GLY A 14 10.35 -3.95 4.68
C GLY A 14 11.41 -2.86 4.84
N SER A 15 12.68 -3.25 4.99
CA SER A 15 13.80 -2.30 5.02
C SER A 15 13.94 -1.54 3.69
N PHE A 16 13.78 -2.23 2.56
CA PHE A 16 13.73 -1.58 1.24
C PHE A 16 12.50 -0.66 1.08
N ALA A 17 11.34 -1.08 1.58
CA ALA A 17 10.14 -0.26 1.58
C ALA A 17 10.35 1.07 2.33
N ASN A 18 11.04 1.05 3.47
CA ASN A 18 11.41 2.26 4.20
C ASN A 18 12.27 3.23 3.37
N VAL A 19 13.20 2.69 2.58
CA VAL A 19 13.99 3.51 1.64
C VAL A 19 13.09 4.17 0.60
N CYS A 20 12.13 3.43 0.02
CA CYS A 20 11.16 3.97 -0.93
C CYS A 20 10.26 5.03 -0.29
N ILE A 21 9.73 4.77 0.91
CA ILE A 21 8.87 5.70 1.65
C ILE A 21 9.57 7.04 1.91
N TYR A 22 10.85 7.00 2.22
CA TYR A 22 11.63 8.23 2.45
C TYR A 22 12.02 8.93 1.16
N ARG A 23 12.44 8.20 0.12
CA ARG A 23 13.08 8.78 -1.07
C ARG A 23 12.10 9.21 -2.15
N LEU A 24 11.03 8.45 -2.41
CA LEU A 24 10.10 8.76 -3.49
C LEU A 24 9.42 10.13 -3.35
N PRO A 25 8.88 10.52 -2.16
CA PRO A 25 8.29 11.84 -2.00
C PRO A 25 9.30 12.98 -2.16
N ASN A 26 10.57 12.71 -1.87
CA ASN A 26 11.65 13.69 -1.97
C ASN A 26 12.35 13.69 -3.34
N SER A 27 11.80 13.01 -4.34
CA SER A 27 12.39 12.90 -5.70
C SER A 27 13.83 12.38 -5.71
N MET A 28 14.19 11.54 -4.74
CA MET A 28 15.52 10.94 -4.61
C MET A 28 15.59 9.60 -5.32
N GLY A 29 16.71 9.29 -5.99
CA GLY A 29 16.94 7.98 -6.59
C GLY A 29 16.95 6.86 -5.56
N VAL A 30 16.26 5.75 -5.85
CA VAL A 30 16.07 4.63 -4.92
C VAL A 30 17.22 3.61 -5.02
N VAL A 31 17.76 3.37 -6.22
CA VAL A 31 18.58 2.17 -6.54
C VAL A 31 20.08 2.33 -6.28
N LEU A 32 20.66 3.52 -6.39
CA LEU A 32 22.12 3.67 -6.45
C LEU A 32 22.77 4.32 -5.22
N LYS A 33 22.03 4.60 -4.17
CA LYS A 33 22.58 5.29 -2.98
C LYS A 33 22.51 4.42 -1.74
N SER A 34 23.64 4.33 -1.01
CA SER A 34 23.70 3.68 0.29
C SER A 34 22.69 4.28 1.29
N SER A 35 22.27 3.48 2.27
CA SER A 35 21.45 3.96 3.39
C SER A 35 22.25 4.94 4.25
N PHE A 36 21.65 6.03 4.64
CA PHE A 36 22.27 7.08 5.45
C PHE A 36 21.33 7.54 6.57
N CYS A 37 21.88 8.08 7.63
CA CYS A 37 21.09 8.68 8.70
C CYS A 37 20.51 10.03 8.22
N PRO A 38 19.18 10.26 8.32
CA PRO A 38 18.59 11.54 7.90
C PRO A 38 19.14 12.75 8.63
N SER A 39 19.56 12.57 9.89
CA SER A 39 20.02 13.67 10.76
C SER A 39 21.49 14.03 10.56
N CYS A 40 22.42 13.07 10.64
CA CYS A 40 23.84 13.34 10.52
C CYS A 40 24.42 13.06 9.12
N LYS A 41 23.61 12.51 8.19
CA LYS A 41 24.00 12.13 6.82
C LYS A 41 25.09 11.05 6.72
N ASP A 42 25.50 10.47 7.85
CA ASP A 42 26.50 9.41 7.89
C ASP A 42 25.94 8.11 7.26
N ASN A 43 26.80 7.40 6.53
CA ASN A 43 26.42 6.16 5.86
C ASN A 43 26.22 5.03 6.88
N ILE A 44 25.10 4.32 6.74
CA ILE A 44 24.77 3.17 7.59
C ILE A 44 25.52 1.96 7.07
N ARG A 45 26.38 1.36 7.90
CA ARG A 45 27.07 0.12 7.58
C ARG A 45 26.07 -1.03 7.46
N TRP A 46 26.32 -2.00 6.59
CA TRP A 46 25.39 -3.10 6.30
C TRP A 46 24.90 -3.85 7.55
N PHE A 47 25.78 -4.10 8.54
CA PHE A 47 25.42 -4.79 9.78
C PHE A 47 24.58 -3.94 10.76
N ASN A 48 24.56 -2.63 10.60
CA ASN A 48 23.65 -1.72 11.31
C ASN A 48 22.34 -1.49 10.56
N ASN A 49 22.18 -2.14 9.42
CA ASN A 49 21.00 -2.08 8.56
C ASN A 49 20.27 -3.44 8.47
N ILE A 50 20.62 -4.40 9.35
CA ILE A 50 19.90 -5.66 9.46
C ILE A 50 18.50 -5.35 10.01
N PRO A 51 17.42 -5.66 9.25
CA PRO A 51 16.08 -5.27 9.64
C PRO A 51 15.69 -5.82 11.01
N ILE A 52 14.91 -5.06 11.76
CA ILE A 52 14.43 -5.36 13.12
C ILE A 52 15.59 -5.51 14.13
N ILE A 53 16.58 -6.36 13.83
CA ILE A 53 17.69 -6.67 14.74
C ILE A 53 18.52 -5.42 15.06
N SER A 54 18.90 -4.65 14.04
CA SER A 54 19.72 -3.44 14.26
C SER A 54 18.96 -2.38 15.06
N PHE A 55 17.66 -2.23 14.84
CA PHE A 55 16.84 -1.31 15.61
C PHE A 55 16.82 -1.66 17.09
N ILE A 56 16.67 -2.96 17.42
CA ILE A 56 16.66 -3.45 18.81
C ILE A 56 18.03 -3.28 19.45
N LEU A 57 19.11 -3.74 18.80
CA LEU A 57 20.48 -3.67 19.32
C LEU A 57 20.95 -2.23 19.53
N LEU A 58 20.55 -1.30 18.66
CA LEU A 58 20.87 0.12 18.77
C LEU A 58 19.88 0.89 19.66
N GLN A 59 18.91 0.20 20.27
CA GLN A 59 17.85 0.79 21.11
C GLN A 59 17.11 1.94 20.40
N GLY A 60 16.87 1.80 19.08
CA GLY A 60 16.20 2.80 18.29
C GLY A 60 17.00 4.11 18.10
N LYS A 61 18.33 4.09 18.21
CA LYS A 61 19.20 5.28 18.09
C LYS A 61 20.25 5.10 17.01
N CYS A 62 20.57 6.19 16.30
CA CYS A 62 21.67 6.19 15.35
C CYS A 62 23.00 5.87 16.06
N ARG A 63 23.83 5.02 15.44
CA ARG A 63 25.13 4.67 16.01
C ARG A 63 26.08 5.87 16.13
N SER A 64 26.09 6.77 15.15
CA SER A 64 26.99 7.91 15.08
C SER A 64 26.51 9.09 15.92
N CYS A 65 25.32 9.62 15.66
CA CYS A 65 24.82 10.85 16.31
C CYS A 65 23.88 10.60 17.51
N LYS A 66 23.55 9.32 17.82
CA LYS A 66 22.65 8.91 18.93
C LYS A 66 21.22 9.46 18.84
N GLN A 67 20.85 10.13 17.75
CA GLN A 67 19.49 10.61 17.54
C GLN A 67 18.52 9.44 17.38
N ALA A 68 17.30 9.59 17.89
CA ALA A 68 16.26 8.57 17.80
C ALA A 68 15.89 8.29 16.33
N ILE A 69 15.82 7.01 15.98
CA ILE A 69 15.33 6.53 14.69
C ILE A 69 13.78 6.51 14.75
N ASP A 70 13.11 6.98 13.71
CA ASP A 70 11.65 6.94 13.63
C ASP A 70 11.15 5.51 13.79
N LYS A 71 10.20 5.30 14.71
CA LYS A 71 9.56 3.99 14.96
C LYS A 71 8.91 3.39 13.72
N GLN A 72 8.57 4.22 12.73
CA GLN A 72 8.04 3.77 11.45
C GLN A 72 8.93 2.72 10.79
N TYR A 73 10.27 2.85 10.88
CA TYR A 73 11.20 1.88 10.30
C TYR A 73 10.93 0.47 10.82
N LEU A 74 10.82 0.31 12.13
CA LEU A 74 10.50 -0.97 12.76
C LEU A 74 9.10 -1.45 12.41
N ILE A 75 8.11 -0.56 12.42
CA ILE A 75 6.71 -0.90 12.13
C ILE A 75 6.57 -1.43 10.69
N VAL A 76 7.19 -0.78 9.71
CA VAL A 76 7.15 -1.21 8.31
C VAL A 76 7.80 -2.58 8.15
N GLU A 77 8.96 -2.83 8.77
CA GLU A 77 9.65 -4.11 8.71
C GLU A 77 8.83 -5.24 9.33
N LEU A 78 8.18 -4.99 10.46
CA LEU A 78 7.30 -5.96 11.13
C LEU A 78 6.04 -6.25 10.31
N ILE A 79 5.36 -5.21 9.80
CA ILE A 79 4.15 -5.38 8.98
C ILE A 79 4.47 -6.14 7.70
N THR A 80 5.60 -5.84 7.04
CA THR A 80 5.99 -6.54 5.82
C THR A 80 6.33 -8.01 6.12
N SER A 81 7.05 -8.29 7.21
CA SER A 81 7.34 -9.66 7.64
C SER A 81 6.06 -10.44 7.94
N LEU A 82 5.13 -9.84 8.67
CA LEU A 82 3.83 -10.46 8.97
C LEU A 82 3.02 -10.72 7.71
N SER A 83 2.96 -9.76 6.78
CA SER A 83 2.27 -9.92 5.51
C SER A 83 2.83 -11.07 4.68
N PHE A 84 4.15 -11.22 4.63
CA PHE A 84 4.82 -12.31 3.91
C PHE A 84 4.47 -13.67 4.49
N VAL A 85 4.48 -13.79 5.81
CA VAL A 85 4.09 -15.03 6.50
C VAL A 85 2.62 -15.35 6.28
N THR A 86 1.74 -14.34 6.37
CA THR A 86 0.29 -14.51 6.16
C THR A 86 -0.01 -14.97 4.73
N ILE A 87 0.60 -14.34 3.73
CA ILE A 87 0.43 -14.74 2.32
C ILE A 87 0.92 -16.17 2.10
N TYR A 88 2.08 -16.51 2.64
CA TYR A 88 2.59 -17.87 2.55
C TYR A 88 1.67 -18.89 3.25
N TYR A 89 1.11 -18.54 4.40
CA TYR A 89 0.20 -19.41 5.14
C TYR A 89 -1.07 -19.73 4.35
N PHE A 90 -1.69 -18.73 3.70
CA PHE A 90 -2.94 -18.91 2.97
C PHE A 90 -2.77 -19.45 1.55
N PHE A 91 -1.69 -19.10 0.87
CA PHE A 91 -1.50 -19.38 -0.57
C PHE A 91 -0.34 -20.32 -0.87
N GLY A 92 0.46 -20.71 0.12
CA GLY A 92 1.62 -21.59 -0.05
C GLY A 92 2.69 -21.01 -0.98
N LEU A 93 3.51 -21.88 -1.58
CA LEU A 93 4.52 -21.53 -2.59
C LEU A 93 3.90 -21.62 -3.99
N THR A 94 3.21 -20.57 -4.41
CA THR A 94 2.55 -20.47 -5.71
C THR A 94 2.92 -19.18 -6.43
N ILE A 95 2.69 -19.11 -7.74
CA ILE A 95 2.84 -17.85 -8.49
C ILE A 95 1.89 -16.79 -7.93
N THR A 96 0.69 -17.20 -7.51
CA THR A 96 -0.28 -16.31 -6.85
C THR A 96 0.32 -15.66 -5.60
N SER A 97 0.97 -16.44 -4.74
CA SER A 97 1.61 -15.88 -3.54
C SER A 97 2.74 -14.91 -3.88
N LEU A 98 3.56 -15.22 -4.88
CA LEU A 98 4.62 -14.31 -5.33
C LEU A 98 4.06 -12.96 -5.79
N LEU A 99 3.01 -12.98 -6.61
CA LEU A 99 2.33 -11.77 -7.08
C LEU A 99 1.73 -10.97 -5.91
N LEU A 100 1.11 -11.64 -4.95
CA LEU A 100 0.56 -10.99 -3.76
C LEU A 100 1.66 -10.39 -2.87
N LEU A 101 2.83 -11.02 -2.73
CA LEU A 101 3.97 -10.44 -2.01
C LEU A 101 4.41 -9.12 -2.64
N ILE A 102 4.51 -9.07 -3.98
CA ILE A 102 4.81 -7.84 -4.71
C ILE A 102 3.73 -6.79 -4.43
N LEU A 103 2.45 -7.13 -4.58
CA LEU A 103 1.33 -6.24 -4.32
C LEU A 103 1.39 -5.62 -2.91
N PHE A 104 1.64 -6.45 -1.89
CA PHE A 104 1.69 -6.00 -0.50
C PHE A 104 2.87 -5.06 -0.23
N VAL A 105 4.04 -5.28 -0.85
CA VAL A 105 5.15 -4.33 -0.74
C VAL A 105 4.75 -2.97 -1.32
N PHE A 106 4.12 -2.92 -2.49
CA PHE A 106 3.62 -1.68 -3.06
C PHE A 106 2.57 -1.02 -2.17
N PHE A 107 1.63 -1.79 -1.65
CA PHE A 107 0.59 -1.29 -0.73
C PHE A 107 1.18 -0.68 0.52
N ILE A 108 2.17 -1.32 1.14
CA ILE A 108 2.83 -0.80 2.34
C ILE A 108 3.55 0.51 2.04
N ILE A 109 4.26 0.59 0.91
CA ILE A 109 4.96 1.83 0.50
C ILE A 109 3.94 2.96 0.28
N ILE A 110 2.88 2.72 -0.51
CA ILE A 110 1.84 3.70 -0.81
C ILE A 110 1.13 4.14 0.48
N PHE A 111 0.79 3.20 1.35
CA PHE A 111 0.12 3.45 2.62
C PHE A 111 0.88 4.45 3.49
N PHE A 112 2.18 4.24 3.70
CA PHE A 112 2.98 5.11 4.54
C PHE A 112 3.34 6.44 3.86
N ILE A 113 3.49 6.48 2.55
CA ILE A 113 3.69 7.73 1.80
C ILE A 113 2.43 8.59 1.92
N ASP A 114 1.25 8.03 1.66
CA ASP A 114 0.00 8.78 1.69
C ASP A 114 -0.35 9.27 3.10
N LEU A 115 -0.11 8.45 4.13
CA LEU A 115 -0.28 8.88 5.52
C LEU A 115 0.54 10.10 5.92
N LYS A 116 1.74 10.26 5.35
CA LYS A 116 2.65 11.36 5.73
C LYS A 116 2.60 12.54 4.79
N HIS A 117 2.47 12.28 3.50
CA HIS A 117 2.67 13.28 2.46
C HIS A 117 1.39 13.60 1.67
N PHE A 118 0.31 12.84 1.87
CA PHE A 118 -0.97 12.98 1.14
C PHE A 118 -0.80 12.87 -0.38
N ILE A 119 0.16 12.04 -0.82
CA ILE A 119 0.44 11.79 -2.24
C ILE A 119 0.57 10.30 -2.52
N ILE A 120 0.13 9.89 -3.69
CA ILE A 120 0.33 8.54 -4.22
C ILE A 120 1.20 8.65 -5.47
N PRO A 121 2.50 8.24 -5.41
CA PRO A 121 3.43 8.42 -6.52
C PRO A 121 3.06 7.58 -7.74
N ASP A 122 3.15 8.19 -8.91
CA ASP A 122 2.91 7.54 -10.20
C ASP A 122 3.91 6.39 -10.47
N SER A 123 5.13 6.52 -9.97
CA SER A 123 6.16 5.49 -10.03
C SER A 123 5.79 4.18 -9.31
N LEU A 124 4.77 4.20 -8.46
CA LEU A 124 4.23 3.01 -7.80
C LEU A 124 2.92 2.54 -8.46
N THR A 125 2.02 3.45 -8.80
CA THR A 125 0.70 3.09 -9.33
C THR A 125 0.78 2.53 -10.74
N PHE A 126 1.60 3.09 -11.65
CA PHE A 126 1.72 2.57 -13.01
C PHE A 126 2.32 1.16 -13.09
N PRO A 127 3.46 0.84 -12.44
CA PRO A 127 3.93 -0.55 -12.41
C PRO A 127 2.91 -1.51 -11.82
N LEU A 128 2.19 -1.07 -10.77
CA LEU A 128 1.16 -1.89 -10.15
C LEU A 128 -0.01 -2.19 -11.12
N MET A 129 -0.46 -1.21 -11.91
CA MET A 129 -1.46 -1.40 -12.97
C MET A 129 -0.96 -2.38 -14.03
N ILE A 130 0.29 -2.21 -14.50
CA ILE A 130 0.89 -3.05 -15.54
C ILE A 130 0.97 -4.49 -15.07
N ILE A 131 1.51 -4.75 -13.88
CA ILE A 131 1.59 -6.10 -13.32
C ILE A 131 0.19 -6.69 -13.14
N GLY A 132 -0.76 -5.89 -12.62
CA GLY A 132 -2.15 -6.29 -12.43
C GLY A 132 -2.83 -6.71 -13.73
N PHE A 133 -2.58 -6.02 -14.82
CA PHE A 133 -3.12 -6.36 -16.13
C PHE A 133 -2.40 -7.55 -16.76
N LEU A 134 -1.07 -7.57 -16.76
CA LEU A 134 -0.30 -8.64 -17.41
C LEU A 134 -0.57 -10.01 -16.79
N LYS A 135 -0.70 -10.13 -15.47
CA LYS A 135 -1.03 -11.41 -14.82
C LYS A 135 -2.38 -11.98 -15.23
N SER A 136 -3.31 -11.14 -15.70
CA SER A 136 -4.67 -11.57 -16.08
C SER A 136 -4.74 -12.37 -17.39
N PHE A 137 -3.64 -12.42 -18.12
CA PHE A 137 -3.51 -13.26 -19.35
C PHE A 137 -3.15 -14.71 -19.04
N ASP A 138 -2.67 -15.03 -17.83
CA ASP A 138 -2.35 -16.41 -17.47
C ASP A 138 -3.62 -17.15 -16.97
N PRO A 139 -4.11 -18.16 -17.74
CA PRO A 139 -5.30 -18.90 -17.37
C PRO A 139 -5.10 -19.84 -16.16
N ASN A 140 -3.84 -20.12 -15.79
CA ASN A 140 -3.50 -21.02 -14.69
C ASN A 140 -3.51 -20.29 -13.32
N LEU A 141 -3.55 -18.95 -13.31
CA LEU A 141 -3.66 -18.21 -12.07
C LEU A 141 -5.04 -18.42 -11.43
N ASN A 142 -5.07 -18.39 -10.12
CA ASN A 142 -6.28 -18.64 -9.33
C ASN A 142 -7.40 -17.66 -9.68
N GLN A 143 -8.32 -18.09 -10.55
CA GLN A 143 -9.46 -17.30 -11.05
C GLN A 143 -10.46 -16.90 -9.96
N THR A 144 -10.39 -17.49 -8.79
CA THR A 144 -11.25 -17.08 -7.66
C THR A 144 -10.81 -15.72 -7.10
N ILE A 145 -9.52 -15.42 -7.17
CA ILE A 145 -8.93 -14.17 -6.68
C ILE A 145 -8.67 -13.20 -7.82
N PHE A 146 -7.99 -13.70 -8.88
CA PHE A 146 -7.59 -12.86 -10.01
C PHE A 146 -8.60 -12.97 -11.16
N PRO A 147 -9.00 -11.85 -11.75
CA PRO A 147 -9.90 -11.83 -12.89
C PRO A 147 -9.19 -12.25 -14.18
N ASN A 148 -9.96 -12.66 -15.18
CA ASN A 148 -9.47 -12.76 -16.56
C ASN A 148 -9.16 -11.36 -17.14
N TYR A 149 -8.50 -11.31 -18.31
CA TYR A 149 -8.04 -10.06 -18.93
C TYR A 149 -9.17 -9.05 -19.22
N ILE A 150 -10.37 -9.52 -19.59
CA ILE A 150 -11.53 -8.65 -19.85
C ILE A 150 -12.00 -7.99 -18.55
N ASN A 151 -12.23 -8.77 -17.50
CA ASN A 151 -12.68 -8.26 -16.21
C ASN A 151 -11.61 -7.40 -15.53
N SER A 152 -10.33 -7.69 -15.77
CA SER A 152 -9.21 -6.88 -15.32
C SER A 152 -9.22 -5.51 -16.02
N LEU A 153 -9.37 -5.49 -17.36
CA LEU A 153 -9.43 -4.25 -18.13
C LEU A 153 -10.63 -3.40 -17.74
N ILE A 154 -11.83 -4.00 -17.68
CA ILE A 154 -13.04 -3.31 -17.25
C ILE A 154 -12.85 -2.75 -15.83
N GLY A 155 -12.29 -3.55 -14.91
CA GLY A 155 -12.01 -3.13 -13.55
C GLY A 155 -11.07 -1.94 -13.46
N GLY A 156 -9.95 -1.98 -14.21
CA GLY A 156 -8.99 -0.88 -14.23
C GLY A 156 -9.59 0.42 -14.77
N VAL A 157 -10.30 0.34 -15.91
CA VAL A 157 -10.93 1.51 -16.53
C VAL A 157 -12.05 2.07 -15.64
N THR A 158 -12.95 1.22 -15.16
CA THR A 158 -14.07 1.65 -14.30
C THR A 158 -13.56 2.19 -12.96
N GLY A 159 -12.53 1.56 -12.36
CA GLY A 159 -11.91 2.03 -11.13
C GLY A 159 -11.35 3.45 -11.25
N TYR A 160 -10.69 3.76 -12.37
CA TYR A 160 -10.23 5.12 -12.65
C TYR A 160 -11.39 6.09 -12.85
N LEU A 161 -12.34 5.74 -13.74
CA LEU A 161 -13.42 6.62 -14.16
C LEU A 161 -14.38 6.97 -13.01
N VAL A 162 -14.65 6.05 -12.10
CA VAL A 162 -15.55 6.31 -10.96
C VAL A 162 -15.00 7.41 -10.07
N ILE A 163 -13.75 7.30 -9.61
CA ILE A 163 -13.16 8.33 -8.76
C ILE A 163 -12.90 9.61 -9.54
N TRP A 164 -12.42 9.51 -10.80
CA TRP A 164 -12.23 10.68 -11.65
C TRP A 164 -13.53 11.46 -11.85
N SER A 165 -14.65 10.78 -12.11
CA SER A 165 -15.96 11.43 -12.27
C SER A 165 -16.43 12.13 -10.99
N ILE A 166 -16.19 11.53 -9.82
CA ILE A 166 -16.48 12.15 -8.52
C ILE A 166 -15.64 13.41 -8.32
N ILE A 167 -14.33 13.34 -8.59
CA ILE A 167 -13.42 14.49 -8.50
C ILE A 167 -13.88 15.62 -9.43
N TYR A 168 -14.18 15.28 -10.70
CA TYR A 168 -14.63 16.24 -11.70
C TYR A 168 -15.94 16.92 -11.28
N LEU A 169 -16.94 16.13 -10.87
CA LEU A 169 -18.23 16.64 -10.44
C LEU A 169 -18.09 17.55 -9.19
N TYR A 170 -17.30 17.14 -8.23
CA TYR A 170 -17.03 17.94 -7.04
C TYR A 170 -16.35 19.27 -7.39
N LYS A 171 -15.36 19.26 -8.30
CA LYS A 171 -14.67 20.47 -8.78
C LYS A 171 -15.62 21.42 -9.50
N VAL A 172 -16.55 20.90 -10.31
CA VAL A 172 -17.55 21.72 -11.02
C VAL A 172 -18.54 22.37 -10.02
N ILE A 173 -19.04 21.60 -9.04
CA ILE A 173 -20.06 22.07 -8.09
C ILE A 173 -19.45 23.00 -7.03
N ARG A 174 -18.32 22.61 -6.44
CA ARG A 174 -17.73 23.30 -5.29
C ARG A 174 -16.60 24.27 -5.65
N LYS A 175 -16.11 24.25 -6.88
CA LYS A 175 -14.96 25.05 -7.37
C LYS A 175 -13.71 24.89 -6.51
N LYS A 176 -13.55 23.72 -5.86
CA LYS A 176 -12.41 23.34 -5.00
C LYS A 176 -11.98 21.94 -5.35
N GLU A 177 -10.70 21.64 -5.17
CA GLU A 177 -10.20 20.27 -5.27
C GLU A 177 -10.51 19.54 -3.97
N GLY A 178 -11.21 18.41 -4.06
CA GLY A 178 -11.67 17.66 -2.89
C GLY A 178 -10.92 16.35 -2.64
N MET A 179 -10.32 15.78 -3.69
CA MET A 179 -9.64 14.47 -3.64
C MET A 179 -8.53 14.43 -4.69
N GLY A 180 -7.46 13.71 -4.43
CA GLY A 180 -6.31 13.60 -5.34
C GLY A 180 -6.55 12.62 -6.49
N LEU A 181 -5.98 12.89 -7.67
CA LEU A 181 -5.97 11.93 -8.79
C LEU A 181 -5.21 10.63 -8.46
N GLY A 182 -4.38 10.65 -7.42
CA GLY A 182 -3.66 9.48 -6.92
C GLY A 182 -4.61 8.36 -6.48
N ASP A 183 -5.72 8.71 -5.81
CA ASP A 183 -6.72 7.74 -5.37
C ASP A 183 -7.42 7.06 -6.55
N ALA A 184 -7.69 7.83 -7.63
CA ALA A 184 -8.25 7.26 -8.86
C ALA A 184 -7.30 6.25 -9.51
N LYS A 185 -6.00 6.57 -9.54
CA LYS A 185 -4.95 5.65 -10.06
C LYS A 185 -4.80 4.42 -9.18
N LEU A 186 -4.85 4.56 -7.86
CA LEU A 186 -4.79 3.43 -6.93
C LEU A 186 -6.00 2.51 -7.10
N LEU A 187 -7.21 3.07 -7.22
CA LEU A 187 -8.41 2.27 -7.44
C LEU A 187 -8.40 1.58 -8.80
N ALA A 188 -7.86 2.24 -9.84
CA ALA A 188 -7.62 1.60 -11.12
C ALA A 188 -6.66 0.41 -11.00
N ALA A 189 -5.55 0.55 -10.27
CA ALA A 189 -4.63 -0.54 -10.01
C ALA A 189 -5.35 -1.72 -9.33
N ILE A 190 -6.16 -1.46 -8.31
CA ILE A 190 -6.97 -2.49 -7.64
C ILE A 190 -7.95 -3.15 -8.62
N GLY A 191 -8.58 -2.38 -9.49
CA GLY A 191 -9.46 -2.89 -10.54
C GLY A 191 -8.72 -3.82 -11.52
N PHE A 192 -7.49 -3.51 -11.90
CA PHE A 192 -6.65 -4.41 -12.70
C PHE A 192 -6.26 -5.69 -11.94
N TRP A 193 -6.07 -5.62 -10.63
CA TRP A 193 -5.70 -6.77 -9.81
C TRP A 193 -6.88 -7.69 -9.49
N PHE A 194 -8.05 -7.16 -9.16
CA PHE A 194 -9.17 -7.92 -8.61
C PHE A 194 -10.46 -7.85 -9.45
N GLY A 195 -10.42 -7.10 -10.56
CA GLY A 195 -11.55 -6.92 -11.47
C GLY A 195 -12.60 -5.94 -10.96
N TRP A 196 -13.56 -5.65 -11.82
CA TRP A 196 -14.62 -4.66 -11.55
C TRP A 196 -15.51 -5.04 -10.36
N ALA A 197 -15.73 -6.34 -10.13
CA ALA A 197 -16.56 -6.84 -9.03
C ALA A 197 -16.01 -6.49 -7.63
N SER A 198 -14.71 -6.20 -7.50
CA SER A 198 -14.12 -5.77 -6.23
C SER A 198 -14.43 -4.31 -5.89
N LEU A 199 -14.66 -3.46 -6.90
CA LEU A 199 -14.72 -2.01 -6.75
C LEU A 199 -15.87 -1.52 -5.86
N PRO A 200 -17.12 -2.01 -5.99
CA PRO A 200 -18.22 -1.55 -5.13
C PRO A 200 -17.91 -1.79 -3.65
N PHE A 201 -17.39 -2.97 -3.32
CA PHE A 201 -17.00 -3.28 -1.94
C PHE A 201 -15.83 -2.40 -1.47
N VAL A 202 -14.78 -2.26 -2.27
CA VAL A 202 -13.60 -1.48 -1.89
C VAL A 202 -13.96 -0.01 -1.66
N ILE A 203 -14.77 0.59 -2.54
CA ILE A 203 -15.21 1.99 -2.40
C ILE A 203 -16.08 2.16 -1.15
N PHE A 204 -17.07 1.29 -0.97
CA PHE A 204 -17.97 1.39 0.18
C PHE A 204 -17.21 1.20 1.50
N PHE A 205 -16.44 0.12 1.60
CA PHE A 205 -15.73 -0.22 2.83
C PHE A 205 -14.63 0.80 3.16
N SER A 206 -13.87 1.30 2.17
CA SER A 206 -12.89 2.36 2.40
C SER A 206 -13.52 3.65 2.91
N SER A 207 -14.67 4.04 2.35
CA SER A 207 -15.41 5.22 2.80
C SER A 207 -15.94 5.04 4.22
N PHE A 208 -16.46 3.85 4.54
CA PHE A 208 -16.93 3.52 5.88
C PHE A 208 -15.79 3.58 6.92
N VAL A 209 -14.66 2.94 6.62
CA VAL A 209 -13.49 2.95 7.51
C VAL A 209 -12.94 4.37 7.68
N ALA A 210 -12.83 5.14 6.58
CA ALA A 210 -12.40 6.53 6.64
C ALA A 210 -13.31 7.37 7.54
N LEU A 211 -14.62 7.18 7.46
CA LEU A 211 -15.60 7.87 8.30
C LEU A 211 -15.42 7.50 9.78
N VAL A 212 -15.27 6.22 10.11
CA VAL A 212 -15.06 5.76 11.49
C VAL A 212 -13.81 6.41 12.10
N PHE A 213 -12.71 6.52 11.34
CA PHE A 213 -11.48 7.17 11.82
C PHE A 213 -11.57 8.71 11.85
N ALA A 214 -12.44 9.31 11.04
CA ALA A 214 -12.66 10.76 11.02
C ALA A 214 -13.53 11.25 12.19
N ILE A 215 -14.55 10.51 12.59
CA ILE A 215 -15.52 10.88 13.64
C ILE A 215 -14.85 11.36 14.95
N PRO A 216 -13.90 10.63 15.56
CA PRO A 216 -13.28 11.06 16.81
C PRO A 216 -12.54 12.40 16.72
N SER A 217 -11.93 12.68 15.55
CA SER A 217 -11.22 13.95 15.33
C SER A 217 -12.17 15.12 15.12
N LEU A 218 -13.32 14.87 14.51
CA LEU A 218 -14.38 15.86 14.33
C LEU A 218 -15.09 16.18 15.67
N LEU A 219 -15.40 15.17 16.46
CA LEU A 219 -16.04 15.35 17.78
C LEU A 219 -15.17 16.13 18.75
N LYS A 220 -13.85 15.92 18.73
CA LYS A 220 -12.90 16.66 19.58
C LYS A 220 -12.60 18.07 19.07
N LYS A 221 -13.19 18.52 17.97
CA LYS A 221 -12.91 19.81 17.30
C LYS A 221 -11.41 20.07 17.04
N THR A 222 -10.59 19.02 17.06
CA THR A 222 -9.13 19.11 16.83
C THR A 222 -8.78 19.32 15.37
N LYS A 223 -9.68 18.91 14.47
CA LYS A 223 -9.57 19.16 13.02
C LYS A 223 -10.84 19.86 12.52
N ARG A 224 -10.68 20.83 11.61
CA ARG A 224 -11.82 21.42 10.90
C ARG A 224 -12.36 20.40 9.88
N MET A 225 -13.65 20.46 9.54
CA MET A 225 -14.27 19.61 8.50
C MET A 225 -13.59 19.71 7.13
N SER A 226 -12.74 20.71 6.91
CA SER A 226 -11.96 20.94 5.68
C SER A 226 -10.54 20.39 5.75
N SER A 227 -10.15 19.65 6.80
CA SER A 227 -8.82 19.05 6.87
C SER A 227 -8.73 17.86 5.91
N GLU A 228 -7.67 17.83 5.09
CA GLU A 228 -7.38 16.71 4.20
C GLU A 228 -7.20 15.41 4.99
N ILE A 229 -7.76 14.32 4.47
CA ILE A 229 -7.64 12.98 5.03
C ILE A 229 -7.00 12.11 3.94
N PRO A 230 -5.88 11.42 4.23
CA PRO A 230 -5.29 10.50 3.26
C PRO A 230 -6.26 9.35 3.01
N PHE A 231 -6.78 9.21 1.78
CA PHE A 231 -7.78 8.21 1.46
C PHE A 231 -7.17 6.88 1.00
N GLY A 232 -5.96 6.91 0.43
CA GLY A 232 -5.23 5.73 -0.01
C GLY A 232 -5.09 4.62 1.03
N PRO A 233 -4.74 4.91 2.30
CA PRO A 233 -4.67 3.91 3.36
C PRO A 233 -5.97 3.12 3.55
N TYR A 234 -7.11 3.79 3.48
CA TYR A 234 -8.43 3.14 3.64
C TYR A 234 -8.79 2.29 2.43
N ILE A 235 -8.44 2.73 1.21
CA ILE A 235 -8.57 1.92 -0.01
C ILE A 235 -7.75 0.63 0.11
N ILE A 236 -6.51 0.72 0.58
CA ILE A 236 -5.62 -0.43 0.77
C ILE A 236 -6.19 -1.40 1.81
N ILE A 237 -6.65 -0.91 2.96
CA ILE A 237 -7.28 -1.74 4.00
C ILE A 237 -8.51 -2.47 3.42
N ALA A 238 -9.37 -1.76 2.71
CA ALA A 238 -10.54 -2.34 2.07
C ALA A 238 -10.19 -3.43 1.05
N CYS A 239 -9.14 -3.20 0.26
CA CYS A 239 -8.64 -4.15 -0.71
C CYS A 239 -8.05 -5.41 -0.05
N ILE A 240 -7.30 -5.26 1.04
CA ILE A 240 -6.77 -6.40 1.81
C ILE A 240 -7.95 -7.21 2.39
N PHE A 241 -8.95 -6.54 2.92
CA PHE A 241 -10.15 -7.21 3.42
C PHE A 241 -10.87 -7.99 2.32
N TYR A 242 -11.07 -7.37 1.14
CA TYR A 242 -11.64 -8.05 -0.02
C TYR A 242 -10.82 -9.28 -0.43
N LEU A 243 -9.49 -9.21 -0.41
CA LEU A 243 -8.63 -10.34 -0.79
C LEU A 243 -8.89 -11.59 0.06
N PHE A 244 -9.00 -11.43 1.38
CA PHE A 244 -9.15 -12.57 2.30
C PHE A 244 -10.60 -13.06 2.43
N PHE A 245 -11.58 -12.21 2.18
CA PHE A 245 -13.02 -12.51 2.32
C PHE A 245 -13.77 -12.42 0.99
N SER A 246 -13.07 -12.60 -0.15
CA SER A 246 -13.67 -12.42 -1.48
C SER A 246 -14.80 -13.39 -1.79
N ASN A 247 -14.74 -14.62 -1.29
CA ASN A 247 -15.78 -15.63 -1.53
C ASN A 247 -17.08 -15.27 -0.80
N GLU A 248 -16.96 -14.89 0.48
CA GLU A 248 -18.09 -14.46 1.31
C GLU A 248 -18.70 -13.16 0.78
N ILE A 249 -17.87 -12.22 0.39
CA ILE A 249 -18.31 -10.93 -0.16
C ILE A 249 -19.05 -11.14 -1.48
N LYS A 250 -18.53 -11.99 -2.38
CA LYS A 250 -19.19 -12.30 -3.65
C LYS A 250 -20.53 -13.00 -3.44
N SER A 251 -20.63 -13.91 -2.47
CA SER A 251 -21.90 -14.60 -2.18
C SER A 251 -22.99 -13.69 -1.62
N VAL A 252 -22.61 -12.53 -1.04
CA VAL A 252 -23.55 -11.55 -0.49
C VAL A 252 -23.95 -10.48 -1.52
N LEU A 253 -23.03 -10.13 -2.43
CA LEU A 253 -23.23 -9.03 -3.38
C LEU A 253 -23.76 -9.49 -4.74
N TYR A 254 -23.51 -10.75 -5.12
CA TYR A 254 -23.81 -11.34 -6.42
C TYR A 254 -24.45 -12.73 -6.27
#